data_55588406862206fe9b29c20372b670dc
#
_entry.id   55588406862206fe9b29c20372b670dc
#
_cell.length_a   1.000
_cell.length_b   1.000
_cell.length_c   1.000
_cell.angle_alpha   90.00
_cell.angle_beta   90.00
_cell.angle_gamma   90.00
#
_symmetry.space_group_name_H-M   'P 1'
#
loop_
_entity.id
_entity.type
_entity.pdbx_description
1 polymer ?
#
loop_
_entity_poly.entity_id
_entity_poly.type
_entity_poly.pdbx_seq_one_letter_code
_entity_poly.pdbx_strand_id
1 'polypeptide(L)'
;KYLSILRINWIHSLEYRANALIGLFAILSGLFIEYQIWSLIFSQNNYSSINMDGVNSGYSFEQLIVFIFLSIIVGQLKSSWVTSSQMILEIRQGLINKYLIRPISYFWYHFMMFVGTNSLYVIVYSLLISFFVYFFPGMIFQNIFSLVGFLISLLLSIYLSYCIYFIMVCFAFWF
;
A
#
# COMPACT_ATOMS: atom_id res chain seq x y z
N LYS A 1 21.10 -5.76 -14.14
CA LYS A 1 20.13 -5.04 -14.99
C LYS A 1 18.90 -4.59 -14.18
N TYR A 2 18.16 -5.50 -13.55
CA TYR A 2 16.93 -5.16 -12.79
C TYR A 2 17.21 -4.29 -11.55
N LEU A 3 18.30 -4.52 -10.83
CA LEU A 3 18.73 -3.69 -9.71
C LEU A 3 19.07 -2.25 -10.14
N SER A 4 19.60 -2.07 -11.34
CA SER A 4 19.87 -0.73 -11.87
C SER A 4 18.56 0.02 -12.17
N ILE A 5 17.53 -0.67 -12.65
CA ILE A 5 16.19 -0.11 -12.88
C ILE A 5 15.57 0.34 -11.54
N LEU A 6 15.64 -0.52 -10.55
CA LEU A 6 15.15 -0.22 -9.20
C LEU A 6 15.86 1.02 -8.63
N ARG A 7 17.20 1.09 -8.74
CA ARG A 7 17.98 2.23 -8.26
C ARG A 7 17.61 3.54 -8.95
N ILE A 8 17.43 3.53 -10.27
CA ILE A 8 17.05 4.72 -11.04
C ILE A 8 15.66 5.21 -10.60
N ASN A 9 14.68 4.30 -10.47
CA ASN A 9 13.33 4.66 -10.03
C ASN A 9 13.29 5.11 -8.57
N TRP A 10 14.15 4.56 -7.72
CA TRP A 10 14.36 5.05 -6.37
C TRP A 10 14.83 6.52 -6.35
N ILE A 11 15.86 6.85 -7.13
CA ILE A 11 16.36 8.23 -7.24
C ILE A 11 15.26 9.15 -7.77
N HIS A 12 14.53 8.71 -8.80
CA HIS A 12 13.41 9.47 -9.35
C HIS A 12 12.28 9.69 -8.33
N SER A 13 11.99 8.71 -7.47
CA SER A 13 10.98 8.88 -6.42
C SER A 13 11.39 9.92 -5.37
N LEU A 14 12.69 10.06 -5.09
CA LEU A 14 13.21 11.11 -4.20
C LEU A 14 13.10 12.52 -4.80
N GLU A 15 13.12 12.64 -6.11
CA GLU A 15 12.90 13.91 -6.81
C GLU A 15 11.49 14.44 -6.57
N TYR A 16 10.50 13.52 -6.53
CA TYR A 16 9.09 13.81 -6.27
C TYR A 16 8.68 13.66 -4.80
N ARG A 17 9.58 13.96 -3.86
CA ARG A 17 9.31 13.86 -2.41
C ARG A 17 8.08 14.65 -1.96
N ALA A 18 7.70 15.72 -2.65
CA ALA A 18 6.48 16.47 -2.37
C ALA A 18 5.21 15.61 -2.52
N ASN A 19 5.17 14.68 -3.48
CA ASN A 19 4.05 13.76 -3.65
C ASN A 19 3.92 12.80 -2.45
N ALA A 20 5.04 12.37 -1.86
CA ALA A 20 5.03 11.54 -0.66
C ALA A 20 4.48 12.30 0.55
N LEU A 21 4.80 13.59 0.69
CA LEU A 21 4.24 14.45 1.75
C LEU A 21 2.74 14.68 1.57
N ILE A 22 2.27 14.91 0.33
CA ILE A 22 0.85 15.03 0.01
C ILE A 22 0.12 13.71 0.34
N GLY A 23 0.70 12.58 -0.05
CA GLY A 23 0.17 11.25 0.28
C GLY A 23 0.07 11.00 1.78
N LEU A 24 1.08 11.41 2.54
CA LEU A 24 1.09 11.33 4.00
C LEU A 24 -0.03 12.19 4.61
N PHE A 25 -0.19 13.42 4.13
CA PHE A 25 -1.28 14.30 4.58
C PHE A 25 -2.67 13.71 4.27
N ALA A 26 -2.84 13.11 3.09
CA ALA A 26 -4.08 12.45 2.70
C ALA A 26 -4.41 11.25 3.63
N ILE A 27 -3.39 10.46 4.03
CA ILE A 27 -3.58 9.36 5.00
C ILE A 27 -3.98 9.88 6.36
N LEU A 28 -3.28 10.91 6.87
CA LEU A 28 -3.58 11.49 8.17
C LEU A 28 -4.98 12.09 8.21
N SER A 29 -5.41 12.78 7.14
CA SER A 29 -6.77 13.31 7.04
C SER A 29 -7.82 12.20 6.98
N GLY A 30 -7.58 11.12 6.23
CA GLY A 30 -8.43 9.94 6.18
C GLY A 30 -8.57 9.28 7.55
N LEU A 31 -7.46 9.07 8.25
CA LEU A 31 -7.46 8.52 9.62
C LEU A 31 -8.23 9.41 10.60
N PHE A 32 -8.10 10.72 10.49
CA PHE A 32 -8.82 11.66 11.33
C PHE A 32 -10.35 11.54 11.13
N ILE A 33 -10.79 11.46 9.87
CA ILE A 33 -12.21 11.30 9.53
C ILE A 33 -12.73 9.95 10.06
N GLU A 34 -12.03 8.85 9.82
CA GLU A 34 -12.39 7.53 10.33
C GLU A 34 -12.46 7.49 11.85
N TYR A 35 -11.47 8.09 12.52
CA TYR A 35 -11.46 8.22 13.99
C TYR A 35 -12.72 8.93 14.50
N GLN A 36 -13.12 10.05 13.88
CA GLN A 36 -14.31 10.80 14.28
C GLN A 36 -15.59 10.00 14.07
N ILE A 37 -15.72 9.31 12.93
CA ILE A 37 -16.90 8.49 12.65
C ILE A 37 -17.02 7.38 13.69
N TRP A 38 -15.96 6.62 13.93
CA TRP A 38 -16.00 5.51 14.88
C TRP A 38 -16.14 5.96 16.32
N SER A 39 -15.55 7.10 16.72
CA SER A 39 -15.73 7.65 18.05
C SER A 39 -17.19 8.03 18.32
N LEU A 40 -17.91 8.58 17.33
CA LEU A 40 -19.33 8.87 17.44
C LEU A 40 -20.17 7.60 17.57
N ILE A 41 -19.88 6.56 16.77
CA ILE A 41 -20.63 5.30 16.82
C ILE A 41 -20.46 4.64 18.19
N PHE A 42 -19.24 4.60 18.72
CA PHE A 42 -18.99 4.00 20.04
C PHE A 42 -19.59 4.82 21.19
N SER A 43 -19.59 6.17 21.09
CA SER A 43 -20.15 7.03 22.12
C SER A 43 -21.68 7.00 22.19
N GLN A 44 -22.37 6.91 21.05
CA GLN A 44 -23.85 6.92 21.00
C GLN A 44 -24.49 5.62 21.54
N ASN A 45 -23.80 4.50 21.38
CA ASN A 45 -24.41 3.19 21.66
C ASN A 45 -23.95 2.56 23.00
N ASN A 46 -23.13 3.23 23.81
CA ASN A 46 -22.50 2.65 25.01
C ASN A 46 -21.81 1.29 24.75
N TYR A 47 -21.38 1.04 23.51
CA TYR A 47 -20.70 -0.20 23.18
C TYR A 47 -19.26 -0.12 23.66
N SER A 48 -18.91 -0.89 24.67
CA SER A 48 -17.52 -1.17 25.04
C SER A 48 -16.83 -2.07 23.98
N SER A 49 -17.62 -2.80 23.17
CA SER A 49 -17.15 -3.67 22.09
C SER A 49 -18.28 -3.89 21.07
N ILE A 50 -17.93 -3.94 19.77
CA ILE A 50 -18.87 -4.32 18.71
C ILE A 50 -18.86 -5.84 18.59
N ASN A 51 -19.98 -6.49 18.91
CA ASN A 51 -20.18 -7.93 18.69
C ASN A 51 -20.65 -8.15 17.24
N MET A 52 -19.80 -8.72 16.40
CA MET A 52 -20.16 -8.98 15.01
C MET A 52 -21.00 -10.25 14.81
N ASP A 53 -21.07 -11.19 15.76
CA ASP A 53 -21.85 -12.44 15.60
C ASP A 53 -22.41 -13.01 16.91
N GLY A 54 -22.81 -12.18 17.86
CA GLY A 54 -23.40 -12.67 19.12
C GLY A 54 -22.43 -13.45 20.03
N VAL A 55 -21.16 -13.52 19.67
CA VAL A 55 -20.07 -14.06 20.47
C VAL A 55 -19.37 -12.89 21.15
N ASN A 56 -19.03 -13.02 22.43
CA ASN A 56 -18.40 -11.98 23.29
C ASN A 56 -16.93 -11.63 22.87
N SER A 57 -16.63 -11.63 21.57
CA SER A 57 -15.33 -11.36 20.97
C SER A 57 -15.33 -10.08 20.12
N GLY A 58 -16.06 -9.05 20.56
CA GLY A 58 -16.07 -7.76 19.88
C GLY A 58 -14.73 -7.05 19.97
N TYR A 59 -14.33 -6.38 18.86
CA TYR A 59 -13.15 -5.52 18.85
C TYR A 59 -13.36 -4.31 19.77
N SER A 60 -12.36 -4.00 20.61
CA SER A 60 -12.34 -2.72 21.32
C SER A 60 -12.14 -1.57 20.34
N PHE A 61 -12.59 -0.36 20.71
CA PHE A 61 -12.39 0.84 19.90
C PHE A 61 -10.93 1.01 19.46
N GLU A 62 -9.99 0.78 20.37
CA GLU A 62 -8.56 0.90 20.11
C GLU A 62 -8.07 -0.11 19.08
N GLN A 63 -8.50 -1.39 19.19
CA GLN A 63 -8.15 -2.43 18.22
C GLN A 63 -8.69 -2.11 16.83
N LEU A 64 -9.87 -1.55 16.74
CA LEU A 64 -10.50 -1.16 15.48
C LEU A 64 -9.71 -0.01 14.82
N ILE A 65 -9.31 1.01 15.58
CA ILE A 65 -8.50 2.12 15.05
C ILE A 65 -7.13 1.62 14.55
N VAL A 66 -6.49 0.70 15.28
CA VAL A 66 -5.24 0.07 14.83
C VAL A 66 -5.43 -0.69 13.51
N PHE A 67 -6.52 -1.46 13.41
CA PHE A 67 -6.85 -2.19 12.19
C PHE A 67 -7.06 -1.26 10.99
N ILE A 68 -7.82 -0.18 11.16
CA ILE A 68 -8.06 0.84 10.13
C ILE A 68 -6.76 1.47 9.69
N PHE A 69 -5.91 1.88 10.64
CA PHE A 69 -4.60 2.46 10.37
C PHE A 69 -3.74 1.54 9.50
N LEU A 70 -3.59 0.28 9.89
CA LEU A 70 -2.82 -0.69 9.09
C LEU A 70 -3.44 -0.93 7.71
N SER A 71 -4.78 -1.01 7.63
CA SER A 71 -5.49 -1.21 6.36
C SER A 71 -5.25 -0.07 5.37
N ILE A 72 -5.27 1.18 5.82
CA ILE A 72 -4.99 2.35 4.99
C ILE A 72 -3.55 2.30 4.46
N ILE A 73 -2.57 2.01 5.32
CA ILE A 73 -1.16 1.89 4.92
C ILE A 73 -0.97 0.79 3.88
N VAL A 74 -1.53 -0.40 4.12
CA VAL A 74 -1.45 -1.53 3.18
C VAL A 74 -2.13 -1.18 1.86
N GLY A 75 -3.26 -0.46 1.90
CA GLY A 75 -3.97 0.03 0.72
C GLY A 75 -3.09 0.94 -0.16
N GLN A 76 -2.35 1.85 0.46
CA GLN A 76 -1.44 2.76 -0.24
C GLN A 76 -0.23 2.03 -0.85
N LEU A 77 0.38 1.10 -0.11
CA LEU A 77 1.51 0.30 -0.59
C LEU A 77 1.16 -0.59 -1.78
N LYS A 78 -0.09 -1.02 -1.91
CA LYS A 78 -0.60 -1.83 -3.03
C LYS A 78 -0.92 -0.99 -4.27
N SER A 79 -1.00 0.32 -4.17
CA SER A 79 -1.40 1.19 -5.27
C SER A 79 -0.33 1.20 -6.37
N SER A 80 -0.69 0.71 -7.56
CA SER A 80 0.18 0.71 -8.74
C SER A 80 -0.33 1.65 -9.84
N TRP A 81 -1.17 2.61 -9.48
CA TRP A 81 -1.81 3.53 -10.42
C TRP A 81 -0.83 4.24 -11.36
N VAL A 82 0.27 4.77 -10.81
CA VAL A 82 1.28 5.50 -11.60
C VAL A 82 1.93 4.58 -12.64
N THR A 83 2.33 3.38 -12.23
CA THR A 83 2.97 2.40 -13.13
C THR A 83 2.00 1.91 -14.18
N SER A 84 0.74 1.62 -13.83
CA SER A 84 -0.26 1.14 -14.78
C SER A 84 -0.63 2.21 -15.81
N SER A 85 -0.77 3.48 -15.44
CA SER A 85 -1.03 4.57 -16.39
C SER A 85 0.10 4.77 -17.40
N GLN A 86 1.34 4.64 -16.95
CA GLN A 86 2.52 4.71 -17.82
C GLN A 86 2.58 3.53 -18.80
N MET A 87 2.26 2.32 -18.36
CA MET A 87 2.17 1.13 -19.22
C MET A 87 1.08 1.31 -20.29
N ILE A 88 -0.09 1.83 -19.94
CA ILE A 88 -1.18 2.12 -20.90
C ILE A 88 -0.71 3.10 -21.97
N LEU A 89 -0.02 4.17 -21.58
CA LEU A 89 0.54 5.14 -22.52
C LEU A 89 1.57 4.50 -23.46
N GLU A 90 2.47 3.66 -22.95
CA GLU A 90 3.45 2.95 -23.77
C GLU A 90 2.79 2.01 -24.79
N ILE A 91 1.72 1.30 -24.40
CA ILE A 91 0.95 0.44 -25.31
C ILE A 91 0.31 1.29 -26.42
N ARG A 92 -0.41 2.35 -26.06
CA ARG A 92 -1.09 3.22 -27.04
C ARG A 92 -0.15 3.92 -28.00
N GLN A 93 1.06 4.26 -27.57
CA GLN A 93 2.07 4.91 -28.40
C GLN A 93 2.94 3.91 -29.20
N GLY A 94 2.69 2.60 -29.07
CA GLY A 94 3.48 1.56 -29.74
C GLY A 94 4.93 1.44 -29.26
N LEU A 95 5.25 2.01 -28.10
CA LEU A 95 6.62 2.01 -27.54
C LEU A 95 7.07 0.65 -27.00
N ILE A 96 6.20 -0.36 -27.07
CA ILE A 96 6.52 -1.73 -26.63
C ILE A 96 7.67 -2.32 -27.47
N ASN A 97 7.83 -1.91 -28.72
CA ASN A 97 8.88 -2.37 -29.62
C ASN A 97 10.30 -2.21 -29.02
N LYS A 98 10.50 -1.22 -28.15
CA LYS A 98 11.79 -1.04 -27.44
C LYS A 98 12.15 -2.21 -26.54
N TYR A 99 11.16 -2.95 -26.01
CA TYR A 99 11.40 -4.10 -25.15
C TYR A 99 11.61 -5.40 -25.94
N LEU A 100 11.08 -5.49 -27.17
CA LEU A 100 11.31 -6.62 -28.07
C LEU A 100 12.77 -6.69 -28.56
N ILE A 101 13.40 -5.52 -28.75
CA ILE A 101 14.80 -5.41 -29.20
C ILE A 101 15.78 -5.64 -28.04
N ARG A 102 15.36 -5.43 -26.80
CA ARG A 102 16.20 -5.57 -25.61
C ARG A 102 15.92 -6.90 -24.91
N PRO A 103 16.92 -7.64 -24.39
CA PRO A 103 16.72 -8.87 -23.65
C PRO A 103 16.23 -8.60 -22.20
N ILE A 104 15.08 -7.93 -22.08
CA ILE A 104 14.46 -7.53 -20.81
C ILE A 104 12.97 -7.85 -20.93
N SER A 105 12.41 -8.64 -20.00
CA SER A 105 10.99 -8.89 -20.02
C SER A 105 10.21 -7.66 -19.55
N TYR A 106 9.16 -7.30 -20.30
CA TYR A 106 8.29 -6.16 -20.04
C TYR A 106 7.67 -6.21 -18.63
N PHE A 107 7.18 -7.39 -18.23
CA PHE A 107 6.59 -7.63 -16.92
C PHE A 107 7.57 -7.30 -15.77
N TRP A 108 8.77 -7.87 -15.80
CA TRP A 108 9.76 -7.67 -14.74
C TRP A 108 10.33 -6.25 -14.72
N TYR A 109 10.44 -5.60 -15.87
CA TYR A 109 10.85 -4.21 -15.95
C TYR A 109 9.90 -3.31 -15.16
N HIS A 110 8.60 -3.39 -15.46
CA HIS A 110 7.58 -2.58 -14.79
C HIS A 110 7.35 -2.99 -13.34
N PHE A 111 7.54 -4.27 -13.00
CA PHE A 111 7.50 -4.70 -11.60
C PHE A 111 8.63 -4.03 -10.79
N MET A 112 9.87 -4.03 -11.29
CA MET A 112 10.99 -3.34 -10.61
C MET A 112 10.80 -1.83 -10.55
N MET A 113 10.19 -1.25 -11.55
CA MET A 113 9.79 0.15 -11.56
C MET A 113 8.75 0.44 -10.47
N PHE A 114 7.71 -0.38 -10.37
CA PHE A 114 6.68 -0.29 -9.33
C PHE A 114 7.28 -0.39 -7.91
N VAL A 115 8.15 -1.38 -7.68
CA VAL A 115 8.84 -1.53 -6.39
C VAL A 115 9.73 -0.32 -6.10
N GLY A 116 10.47 0.18 -7.11
CA GLY A 116 11.33 1.36 -6.98
C GLY A 116 10.57 2.63 -6.61
N THR A 117 9.46 2.90 -7.28
CA THR A 117 8.63 4.10 -7.01
C THR A 117 7.96 4.03 -5.65
N ASN A 118 7.51 2.84 -5.22
CA ASN A 118 6.87 2.65 -3.92
C ASN A 118 7.85 2.56 -2.74
N SER A 119 9.12 2.36 -2.99
CA SER A 119 10.12 2.17 -1.93
C SER A 119 10.24 3.38 -0.99
N LEU A 120 10.02 4.60 -1.46
CA LEU A 120 9.99 5.81 -0.64
C LEU A 120 8.79 5.77 0.33
N TYR A 121 7.62 5.35 -0.15
CA TYR A 121 6.43 5.20 0.69
C TYR A 121 6.61 4.13 1.76
N VAL A 122 7.32 3.04 1.45
CA VAL A 122 7.66 2.00 2.44
C VAL A 122 8.45 2.60 3.61
N ILE A 123 9.42 3.48 3.36
CA ILE A 123 10.19 4.15 4.42
C ILE A 123 9.30 5.07 5.24
N VAL A 124 8.53 5.93 4.59
CA VAL A 124 7.64 6.89 5.29
C VAL A 124 6.63 6.15 6.16
N TYR A 125 6.02 5.09 5.64
CA TYR A 125 5.03 4.32 6.38
C TYR A 125 5.64 3.44 7.48
N SER A 126 6.87 2.94 7.30
CA SER A 126 7.57 2.24 8.38
C SER A 126 7.86 3.15 9.57
N LEU A 127 8.20 4.42 9.32
CA LEU A 127 8.35 5.43 10.37
C LEU A 127 7.02 5.72 11.07
N LEU A 128 5.92 5.85 10.31
CA LEU A 128 4.58 6.02 10.90
C LEU A 128 4.17 4.83 11.76
N ILE A 129 4.39 3.60 11.28
CA ILE A 129 4.10 2.38 12.05
C ILE A 129 4.94 2.36 13.33
N SER A 130 6.24 2.67 13.25
CA SER A 130 7.12 2.70 14.41
C SER A 130 6.66 3.73 15.45
N PHE A 131 6.24 4.93 14.98
CA PHE A 131 5.68 5.95 15.83
C PHE A 131 4.39 5.46 16.54
N PHE A 132 3.50 4.81 15.80
CA PHE A 132 2.25 4.29 16.33
C PHE A 132 2.47 3.15 17.35
N VAL A 133 3.42 2.24 17.08
CA VAL A 133 3.82 1.17 18.02
C VAL A 133 4.36 1.75 19.32
N TYR A 134 5.08 2.85 19.24
CA TYR A 134 5.63 3.52 20.44
C TYR A 134 4.52 4.06 21.36
N PHE A 135 3.44 4.62 20.80
CA PHE A 135 2.32 5.14 21.60
C PHE A 135 1.32 4.07 22.05
N PHE A 136 1.20 2.97 21.30
CA PHE A 136 0.26 1.87 21.58
C PHE A 136 0.99 0.53 21.66
N PRO A 137 1.87 0.34 22.67
CA PRO A 137 2.65 -0.89 22.82
C PRO A 137 1.73 -2.09 23.06
N GLY A 138 1.97 -3.19 22.31
CA GLY A 138 1.25 -4.46 22.47
C GLY A 138 -0.06 -4.60 21.69
N MET A 139 -0.54 -3.53 21.01
CA MET A 139 -1.78 -3.60 20.23
C MET A 139 -1.58 -4.12 18.80
N ILE A 140 -0.40 -3.88 18.20
CA ILE A 140 -0.17 -4.20 16.79
C ILE A 140 0.34 -5.62 16.63
N PHE A 141 1.35 -6.01 17.39
CA PHE A 141 1.94 -7.34 17.30
C PHE A 141 2.15 -7.93 18.69
N GLN A 142 1.38 -8.98 19.02
CA GLN A 142 1.54 -9.70 20.29
C GLN A 142 2.66 -10.72 20.23
N ASN A 143 2.95 -11.29 19.05
CA ASN A 143 3.93 -12.34 18.83
C ASN A 143 4.74 -12.09 17.56
N ILE A 144 6.02 -12.54 17.58
CA ILE A 144 6.91 -12.47 16.40
C ILE A 144 6.33 -13.24 15.19
N PHE A 145 5.61 -14.34 15.43
CA PHE A 145 4.97 -15.11 14.36
C PHE A 145 3.88 -14.30 13.64
N SER A 146 3.10 -13.49 14.36
CA SER A 146 2.08 -12.61 13.78
C SER A 146 2.72 -11.53 12.91
N LEU A 147 3.87 -10.97 13.34
CA LEU A 147 4.62 -10.00 12.55
C LEU A 147 5.17 -10.63 11.26
N VAL A 148 5.77 -11.81 11.35
CA VAL A 148 6.29 -12.53 10.17
C VAL A 148 5.15 -12.88 9.21
N GLY A 149 4.03 -13.39 9.71
CA GLY A 149 2.83 -13.67 8.93
C GLY A 149 2.29 -12.42 8.22
N PHE A 150 2.25 -11.29 8.92
CA PHE A 150 1.85 -10.00 8.33
C PHE A 150 2.79 -9.57 7.20
N LEU A 151 4.10 -9.65 7.39
CA LEU A 151 5.07 -9.28 6.35
C LEU A 151 4.97 -10.16 5.11
N ILE A 152 4.82 -11.48 5.28
CA ILE A 152 4.63 -12.41 4.16
C ILE A 152 3.33 -12.10 3.42
N SER A 153 2.21 -11.91 4.13
CA SER A 153 0.92 -11.60 3.52
C SER A 153 0.95 -10.24 2.79
N LEU A 154 1.67 -9.26 3.33
CA LEU A 154 1.86 -7.95 2.71
C LEU A 154 2.62 -8.07 1.39
N LEU A 155 3.74 -8.81 1.36
CA LEU A 155 4.51 -9.02 0.14
C LEU A 155 3.69 -9.75 -0.94
N LEU A 156 2.96 -10.80 -0.57
CA LEU A 156 2.07 -11.52 -1.48
C LEU A 156 0.94 -10.62 -1.99
N SER A 157 0.37 -9.78 -1.13
CA SER A 157 -0.68 -8.82 -1.48
C SER A 157 -0.19 -7.77 -2.47
N ILE A 158 1.02 -7.24 -2.30
CA ILE A 158 1.66 -6.29 -3.23
C ILE A 158 1.87 -6.96 -4.59
N TYR A 159 2.42 -8.17 -4.61
CA TYR A 159 2.65 -8.92 -5.84
C TYR A 159 1.34 -9.25 -6.57
N LEU A 160 0.33 -9.74 -5.86
CA LEU A 160 -0.98 -10.03 -6.40
C LEU A 160 -1.66 -8.78 -6.99
N SER A 161 -1.60 -7.67 -6.26
CA SER A 161 -2.13 -6.39 -6.73
C SER A 161 -1.48 -5.95 -8.04
N TYR A 162 -0.15 -6.05 -8.12
CA TYR A 162 0.56 -5.74 -9.36
C TYR A 162 0.13 -6.66 -10.52
N CYS A 163 -0.04 -7.96 -10.28
CA CYS A 163 -0.52 -8.90 -11.32
C CYS A 163 -1.92 -8.52 -11.82
N ILE A 164 -2.84 -8.16 -10.93
CA ILE A 164 -4.18 -7.72 -11.30
C ILE A 164 -4.12 -6.45 -12.16
N TYR A 165 -3.35 -5.44 -11.74
CA TYR A 165 -3.18 -4.22 -12.54
C TYR A 165 -2.52 -4.51 -13.89
N PHE A 166 -1.55 -5.42 -13.96
CA PHE A 166 -0.92 -5.82 -15.21
C PHE A 166 -1.91 -6.46 -16.17
N ILE A 167 -2.78 -7.35 -15.67
CA ILE A 167 -3.87 -7.95 -16.47
C ILE A 167 -4.81 -6.87 -17.00
N MET A 168 -5.20 -5.92 -16.15
CA MET A 168 -6.07 -4.81 -16.56
C MET A 168 -5.42 -3.93 -17.63
N VAL A 169 -4.12 -3.69 -17.54
CA VAL A 169 -3.37 -2.95 -18.57
C VAL A 169 -3.36 -3.69 -19.91
N CYS A 170 -3.35 -5.02 -19.91
CA CYS A 170 -3.40 -5.79 -21.15
C CYS A 170 -4.67 -5.52 -21.97
N PHE A 171 -5.77 -5.12 -21.34
CA PHE A 171 -6.97 -4.70 -22.09
C PHE A 171 -6.75 -3.44 -22.91
N ALA A 172 -5.74 -2.62 -22.61
CA ALA A 172 -5.40 -1.44 -23.41
C ALA A 172 -4.95 -1.76 -24.85
N PHE A 173 -4.65 -3.03 -25.16
CA PHE A 173 -4.41 -3.48 -26.54
C PHE A 173 -5.68 -3.53 -27.39
N TRP A 174 -6.86 -3.60 -26.76
CA TRP A 174 -8.15 -3.76 -27.44
C TRP A 174 -8.89 -2.43 -27.61
N PHE A 175 -8.55 -1.43 -26.83
CA PHE A 175 -9.15 -0.11 -26.81
C PHE A 175 -8.12 0.99 -27.17
#